data_a7deb5ce5d66bbafff5031249be7de79
#
_entry.id   a7deb5ce5d66bbafff5031249be7de79
#
_cell.length_a   1.000
_cell.length_b   1.000
_cell.length_c   1.000
_cell.angle_alpha   90.00
_cell.angle_beta   90.00
_cell.angle_gamma   90.00
#
_symmetry.space_group_name_H-M   'P 1'
#
loop_
_entity.id
_entity.type
_entity.pdbx_description
1 polymer ?
#
loop_
_entity_poly.entity_id
_entity_poly.type
_entity_poly.pdbx_seq_one_letter_code
_entity_poly.pdbx_strand_id
1 'polypeptide(L)'
;SLLYQAYSAKGRNPAVDPKTMFKILTYAYSQNMYSSRKIEIACRRDINFMWLLAGQKAPDHSTIARFRTGFLADACENLFYQMVRRLEESGELSKETVFIDGTKLEACANKYTFVWKKSVGKWEAKMFQKVQEAVSLLNQEYLCQFCVGEETRTRDLQEICRFLDEKCKVDGTVFVHGRGKRKSRNQRYQELFRRFLERQTIYDWHTASFQGRNNYCKTDPDATFMHMKDDHMRNAQLKPGYNVQIAVDSEYIVATEIFQDRNDVWTLVPFLKDMETKLGFRYPSVTADSGYESEEAYEYLRKAGQKAYIKPQSYEKWKKRSFKKDISKRENMGYDEETDTYTCHAGKKLEAVSVRKQKSKSGYQAEVTVYEGEDCSGCPYKEKCTKAKGNKRLYLSKNFLKKRQESYENILSEKGIQYRMNRSIQVEGAFGVLKNDYGFQRFLLRGKTKVKLEILLLCLGYNLNKLHAKIQNGRTGSHLFEVK
;
A
#
# COMPACT_ATOMS: atom_id res chain seq x y z
N SER A 1 -25.14 19.83 -5.47
CA SER A 1 -24.37 18.78 -6.11
C SER A 1 -22.90 18.86 -5.69
N LEU A 2 -22.29 17.74 -5.33
CA LEU A 2 -20.89 17.63 -4.89
C LEU A 2 -19.90 18.33 -5.84
N LEU A 3 -20.15 18.25 -7.13
CA LEU A 3 -19.29 18.85 -8.16
C LEU A 3 -19.27 20.37 -8.14
N TYR A 4 -20.29 21.02 -7.59
CA TYR A 4 -20.37 22.48 -7.53
C TYR A 4 -19.83 23.04 -6.21
N GLN A 5 -19.64 22.23 -5.17
CA GLN A 5 -19.14 22.68 -3.86
C GLN A 5 -17.73 23.27 -3.93
N ALA A 6 -16.93 22.82 -4.90
CA ALA A 6 -15.57 23.31 -5.10
C ALA A 6 -15.51 24.68 -5.82
N TYR A 7 -16.63 25.21 -6.30
CA TYR A 7 -16.70 26.52 -6.96
C TYR A 7 -17.18 27.58 -5.96
N SER A 8 -16.45 28.70 -5.90
CA SER A 8 -16.84 29.82 -5.06
C SER A 8 -18.11 30.48 -5.57
N ALA A 9 -19.04 30.80 -4.68
CA ALA A 9 -20.27 31.55 -5.02
C ALA A 9 -19.96 32.96 -5.59
N LYS A 10 -18.78 33.53 -5.31
CA LYS A 10 -18.30 34.82 -5.82
C LYS A 10 -17.31 34.69 -7.00
N GLY A 11 -17.02 33.41 -7.42
CA GLY A 11 -16.06 33.13 -8.49
C GLY A 11 -16.66 33.31 -9.89
N ARG A 12 -15.79 33.28 -10.91
CA ARG A 12 -16.25 33.21 -12.32
C ARG A 12 -16.96 31.90 -12.57
N ASN A 13 -17.99 31.93 -13.40
CA ASN A 13 -18.64 30.71 -13.88
C ASN A 13 -17.61 29.79 -14.54
N PRO A 14 -17.68 28.46 -14.30
CA PRO A 14 -16.79 27.52 -14.93
C PRO A 14 -16.94 27.58 -16.47
N ALA A 15 -15.83 27.50 -17.19
CA ALA A 15 -15.83 27.54 -18.67
C ALA A 15 -16.63 26.40 -19.31
N VAL A 16 -16.74 25.29 -18.61
CA VAL A 16 -17.58 24.12 -18.95
C VAL A 16 -18.28 23.65 -17.69
N ASP A 17 -19.55 23.31 -17.79
CA ASP A 17 -20.33 22.81 -16.65
C ASP A 17 -19.60 21.62 -15.95
N PRO A 18 -19.50 21.63 -14.61
CA PRO A 18 -18.81 20.55 -13.87
C PRO A 18 -19.33 19.14 -14.10
N LYS A 19 -20.63 18.97 -14.36
CA LYS A 19 -21.21 17.66 -14.73
C LYS A 19 -20.71 17.22 -16.10
N THR A 20 -20.66 18.15 -17.05
CA THR A 20 -20.13 17.89 -18.39
C THR A 20 -18.65 17.55 -18.34
N MET A 21 -17.85 18.26 -17.55
CA MET A 21 -16.43 17.91 -17.33
C MET A 21 -16.24 16.53 -16.71
N PHE A 22 -17.09 16.15 -15.76
CA PHE A 22 -17.05 14.81 -15.16
C PHE A 22 -17.42 13.72 -16.19
N LYS A 23 -18.47 13.93 -17.00
CA LYS A 23 -18.83 13.01 -18.11
C LYS A 23 -17.66 12.83 -19.09
N ILE A 24 -17.05 13.95 -19.52
CA ILE A 24 -15.89 13.94 -20.42
C ILE A 24 -14.74 13.13 -19.84
N LEU A 25 -14.38 13.36 -18.57
CA LEU A 25 -13.30 12.62 -17.91
C LEU A 25 -13.61 11.12 -17.77
N THR A 26 -14.82 10.78 -17.32
CA THR A 26 -15.23 9.37 -17.19
C THR A 26 -15.21 8.65 -18.54
N TYR A 27 -15.74 9.30 -19.57
CA TYR A 27 -15.72 8.75 -20.93
C TYR A 27 -14.28 8.66 -21.47
N ALA A 28 -13.45 9.67 -21.26
CA ALA A 28 -12.04 9.63 -21.66
C ALA A 28 -11.30 8.44 -21.06
N TYR A 29 -11.49 8.18 -19.76
CA TYR A 29 -10.87 7.04 -19.09
C TYR A 29 -11.43 5.69 -19.58
N SER A 30 -12.70 5.62 -19.97
CA SER A 30 -13.28 4.42 -20.63
C SER A 30 -12.70 4.18 -22.04
N GLN A 31 -12.14 5.21 -22.68
CA GLN A 31 -11.52 5.17 -24.00
C GLN A 31 -9.97 5.23 -23.94
N ASN A 32 -9.36 4.92 -22.79
CA ASN A 32 -7.91 4.89 -22.58
C ASN A 32 -7.21 6.24 -22.78
N MET A 33 -7.95 7.33 -22.65
CA MET A 33 -7.44 8.70 -22.78
C MET A 33 -7.22 9.32 -21.41
N TYR A 34 -5.96 9.37 -20.95
CA TYR A 34 -5.57 9.89 -19.63
C TYR A 34 -4.94 11.28 -19.69
N SER A 35 -4.30 11.62 -20.82
CA SER A 35 -3.63 12.90 -21.02
C SER A 35 -4.61 14.03 -21.26
N SER A 36 -4.58 15.09 -20.45
CA SER A 36 -5.43 16.27 -20.63
C SER A 36 -5.32 16.90 -22.03
N ARG A 37 -4.13 16.85 -22.65
CA ARG A 37 -3.94 17.34 -24.04
C ARG A 37 -4.64 16.46 -25.06
N LYS A 38 -4.59 15.11 -24.89
CA LYS A 38 -5.32 14.20 -25.76
C LYS A 38 -6.83 14.40 -25.63
N ILE A 39 -7.32 14.58 -24.38
CA ILE A 39 -8.76 14.84 -24.11
C ILE A 39 -9.20 16.19 -24.73
N GLU A 40 -8.39 17.26 -24.64
CA GLU A 40 -8.67 18.52 -25.33
C GLU A 40 -8.82 18.34 -26.84
N ILE A 41 -7.91 17.56 -27.46
CA ILE A 41 -7.96 17.26 -28.89
C ILE A 41 -9.22 16.46 -29.23
N ALA A 42 -9.56 15.45 -28.43
CA ALA A 42 -10.77 14.65 -28.61
C ALA A 42 -12.02 15.50 -28.51
N CYS A 43 -12.12 16.40 -27.55
CA CYS A 43 -13.24 17.37 -27.42
C CYS A 43 -13.48 18.24 -28.68
N ARG A 44 -12.46 18.40 -29.52
CA ARG A 44 -12.54 19.20 -30.77
C ARG A 44 -12.75 18.36 -32.04
N ARG A 45 -12.51 17.07 -32.01
CA ARG A 45 -12.45 16.23 -33.20
C ARG A 45 -13.29 14.96 -33.14
N ASP A 46 -13.57 14.44 -31.95
CA ASP A 46 -14.33 13.22 -31.75
C ASP A 46 -15.80 13.54 -31.50
N ILE A 47 -16.69 12.96 -32.32
CA ILE A 47 -18.13 13.23 -32.28
C ILE A 47 -18.75 12.89 -30.91
N ASN A 48 -18.29 11.85 -30.24
CA ASN A 48 -18.81 11.46 -28.93
C ASN A 48 -18.48 12.51 -27.87
N PHE A 49 -17.23 13.04 -27.87
CA PHE A 49 -16.85 14.13 -26.97
C PHE A 49 -17.58 15.42 -27.29
N MET A 50 -17.77 15.72 -28.58
CA MET A 50 -18.56 16.90 -29.01
C MET A 50 -20.04 16.77 -28.59
N TRP A 51 -20.62 15.56 -28.69
CA TRP A 51 -21.97 15.28 -28.19
C TRP A 51 -22.06 15.47 -26.66
N LEU A 52 -21.09 14.98 -25.91
CA LEU A 52 -21.02 15.16 -24.44
C LEU A 52 -20.91 16.64 -24.04
N LEU A 53 -20.23 17.46 -24.84
CA LEU A 53 -20.15 18.90 -24.63
C LEU A 53 -21.48 19.63 -24.80
N ALA A 54 -22.44 19.05 -25.51
CA ALA A 54 -23.79 19.62 -25.72
C ALA A 54 -23.76 21.09 -26.19
N GLY A 55 -22.88 21.44 -27.14
CA GLY A 55 -22.70 22.77 -27.67
C GLY A 55 -21.79 23.71 -26.85
N GLN A 56 -21.30 23.27 -25.70
CA GLN A 56 -20.33 24.06 -24.92
C GLN A 56 -18.95 24.08 -25.60
N LYS A 57 -18.20 25.15 -25.39
CA LYS A 57 -16.83 25.26 -25.91
C LYS A 57 -15.93 24.16 -25.35
N ALA A 58 -15.13 23.54 -26.20
CA ALA A 58 -14.14 22.54 -25.79
C ALA A 58 -13.16 23.12 -24.74
N PRO A 59 -13.00 22.47 -23.58
CA PRO A 59 -12.07 22.92 -22.54
C PRO A 59 -10.61 22.74 -22.99
N ASP A 60 -9.74 23.66 -22.57
CA ASP A 60 -8.30 23.49 -22.73
C ASP A 60 -7.73 22.45 -21.74
N HIS A 61 -6.53 21.95 -22.04
CA HIS A 61 -5.87 20.93 -21.20
C HIS A 61 -5.56 21.41 -19.78
N SER A 62 -5.35 22.71 -19.57
CA SER A 62 -5.09 23.29 -18.25
C SER A 62 -6.38 23.29 -17.42
N THR A 63 -7.51 23.62 -18.03
CA THR A 63 -8.85 23.57 -17.40
C THR A 63 -9.19 22.12 -17.02
N ILE A 64 -8.98 21.16 -17.94
CA ILE A 64 -9.18 19.74 -17.66
C ILE A 64 -8.28 19.27 -16.50
N ALA A 65 -6.99 19.63 -16.49
CA ALA A 65 -6.06 19.26 -15.44
C ALA A 65 -6.45 19.86 -14.09
N ARG A 66 -6.80 21.16 -14.06
CA ARG A 66 -7.25 21.83 -12.81
C ARG A 66 -8.55 21.23 -12.27
N PHE A 67 -9.51 20.97 -13.14
CA PHE A 67 -10.76 20.32 -12.74
C PHE A 67 -10.48 18.94 -12.14
N ARG A 68 -9.70 18.10 -12.83
CA ARG A 68 -9.36 16.76 -12.36
C ARG A 68 -8.66 16.79 -11.00
N THR A 69 -7.61 17.58 -10.82
CA THR A 69 -6.76 17.51 -9.63
C THR A 69 -7.19 18.42 -8.48
N GLY A 70 -8.01 19.42 -8.73
CA GLY A 70 -8.49 20.37 -7.72
C GLY A 70 -9.96 20.16 -7.39
N PHE A 71 -10.85 20.25 -8.36
CA PHE A 71 -12.29 20.27 -8.08
C PHE A 71 -12.93 18.88 -7.97
N LEU A 72 -12.40 17.90 -8.70
CA LEU A 72 -12.94 16.54 -8.69
C LEU A 72 -12.34 15.69 -7.57
N ALA A 73 -11.17 16.03 -7.05
CA ALA A 73 -10.43 15.19 -6.10
C ALA A 73 -11.27 14.80 -4.87
N ASP A 74 -11.99 15.74 -4.28
CA ASP A 74 -12.79 15.52 -3.08
C ASP A 74 -14.16 14.88 -3.36
N ALA A 75 -14.65 14.98 -4.61
CA ALA A 75 -15.98 14.50 -5.00
C ALA A 75 -15.95 13.11 -5.67
N CYS A 76 -14.81 12.72 -6.26
CA CYS A 76 -14.71 11.56 -7.14
C CYS A 76 -15.08 10.25 -6.44
N GLU A 77 -14.64 10.06 -5.21
CA GLU A 77 -14.93 8.86 -4.43
C GLU A 77 -16.43 8.72 -4.17
N ASN A 78 -17.09 9.80 -3.77
CA ASN A 78 -18.54 9.79 -3.58
C ASN A 78 -19.31 9.51 -4.88
N LEU A 79 -18.83 10.04 -6.02
CA LEU A 79 -19.43 9.78 -7.33
C LEU A 79 -19.24 8.33 -7.76
N PHE A 80 -18.09 7.74 -7.47
CA PHE A 80 -17.85 6.32 -7.71
C PHE A 80 -18.84 5.45 -6.92
N TYR A 81 -19.01 5.70 -5.61
CA TYR A 81 -19.97 4.94 -4.81
C TYR A 81 -21.45 5.23 -5.16
N GLN A 82 -21.77 6.41 -5.71
CA GLN A 82 -23.09 6.65 -6.32
C GLN A 82 -23.33 5.75 -7.53
N MET A 83 -22.33 5.56 -8.40
CA MET A 83 -22.41 4.61 -9.51
C MET A 83 -22.60 3.18 -9.01
N VAL A 84 -21.83 2.75 -8.00
CA VAL A 84 -21.98 1.41 -7.42
C VAL A 84 -23.39 1.18 -6.87
N ARG A 85 -23.96 2.17 -6.16
CA ARG A 85 -25.36 2.08 -5.68
C ARG A 85 -26.36 1.98 -6.84
N ARG A 86 -26.13 2.67 -7.95
CA ARG A 86 -26.99 2.54 -9.14
C ARG A 86 -26.91 1.15 -9.75
N LEU A 87 -25.72 0.53 -9.78
CA LEU A 87 -25.57 -0.86 -10.20
C LEU A 87 -26.30 -1.82 -9.25
N GLU A 88 -26.24 -1.57 -7.94
CA GLU A 88 -27.00 -2.32 -6.94
C GLU A 88 -28.52 -2.18 -7.16
N GLU A 89 -29.03 -0.95 -7.27
CA GLU A 89 -30.46 -0.64 -7.51
C GLU A 89 -30.99 -1.26 -8.80
N SER A 90 -30.13 -1.42 -9.82
CA SER A 90 -30.49 -2.05 -11.10
C SER A 90 -30.37 -3.58 -11.10
N GLY A 91 -30.02 -4.20 -9.96
CA GLY A 91 -29.86 -5.64 -9.84
C GLY A 91 -28.59 -6.20 -10.48
N GLU A 92 -27.61 -5.36 -10.77
CA GLU A 92 -26.33 -5.77 -11.38
C GLU A 92 -25.33 -6.36 -10.37
N LEU A 93 -25.55 -6.22 -9.07
CA LEU A 93 -24.70 -6.76 -8.01
C LEU A 93 -25.39 -7.91 -7.27
N SER A 94 -24.65 -9.01 -7.05
CA SER A 94 -25.18 -10.19 -6.35
C SER A 94 -25.27 -10.00 -4.84
N LYS A 95 -24.34 -9.25 -4.28
CA LYS A 95 -24.13 -9.06 -2.83
C LYS A 95 -23.88 -10.37 -2.05
N GLU A 96 -23.55 -11.46 -2.73
CA GLU A 96 -23.33 -12.76 -2.13
C GLU A 96 -21.87 -12.96 -1.70
N THR A 97 -20.94 -12.61 -2.56
CA THR A 97 -19.50 -12.66 -2.27
C THR A 97 -18.79 -11.51 -2.95
N VAL A 98 -17.73 -11.06 -2.32
CA VAL A 98 -16.81 -10.10 -2.93
C VAL A 98 -15.48 -10.76 -3.23
N PHE A 99 -15.00 -10.54 -4.46
CA PHE A 99 -13.70 -11.02 -4.92
C PHE A 99 -12.67 -9.92 -4.74
N ILE A 100 -11.58 -10.21 -4.02
CA ILE A 100 -10.54 -9.23 -3.71
C ILE A 100 -9.21 -9.67 -4.29
N ASP A 101 -8.51 -8.73 -4.94
CA ASP A 101 -7.14 -8.89 -5.37
C ASP A 101 -6.41 -7.54 -5.42
N GLY A 102 -5.08 -7.61 -5.42
CA GLY A 102 -4.20 -6.45 -5.44
C GLY A 102 -3.18 -6.50 -6.56
N THR A 103 -2.85 -5.33 -7.08
CA THR A 103 -1.80 -5.20 -8.06
C THR A 103 -0.89 -4.01 -7.78
N LYS A 104 0.37 -4.12 -8.20
CA LYS A 104 1.35 -3.05 -8.08
C LYS A 104 1.40 -2.27 -9.39
N LEU A 105 1.14 -0.94 -9.28
CA LEU A 105 1.24 -0.01 -10.40
C LEU A 105 2.38 0.97 -10.16
N GLU A 106 3.11 1.31 -11.24
CA GLU A 106 4.26 2.21 -11.18
C GLU A 106 3.81 3.64 -10.90
N ALA A 107 4.50 4.33 -9.98
CA ALA A 107 4.27 5.74 -9.69
C ALA A 107 4.87 6.64 -10.77
N CYS A 108 4.32 7.86 -10.90
CA CYS A 108 4.92 8.93 -11.73
C CYS A 108 6.18 9.50 -11.06
N ALA A 109 7.20 8.66 -10.90
CA ALA A 109 8.39 9.00 -10.13
C ALA A 109 9.67 8.50 -10.82
N ASN A 110 10.79 9.15 -10.46
CA ASN A 110 12.09 8.72 -10.96
C ASN A 110 12.60 7.54 -10.10
N LYS A 111 12.84 6.40 -10.75
CA LYS A 111 13.30 5.17 -10.09
C LYS A 111 14.68 5.29 -9.42
N TYR A 112 15.47 6.30 -9.74
CA TYR A 112 16.80 6.51 -9.17
C TYR A 112 16.79 7.45 -7.94
N THR A 113 15.66 8.05 -7.57
CA THR A 113 15.55 8.98 -6.45
C THR A 113 15.01 8.31 -5.18
N PHE A 114 15.58 7.16 -4.83
CA PHE A 114 15.20 6.40 -3.65
C PHE A 114 15.86 6.93 -2.37
N VAL A 115 15.14 6.83 -1.27
CA VAL A 115 15.63 7.11 0.09
C VAL A 115 15.37 5.89 0.97
N TRP A 116 16.43 5.36 1.60
CA TRP A 116 16.36 4.20 2.48
C TRP A 116 16.49 4.62 3.93
N LYS A 117 15.57 4.18 4.80
CA LYS A 117 15.58 4.47 6.24
C LYS A 117 16.91 4.09 6.90
N LYS A 118 17.44 2.90 6.58
CA LYS A 118 18.73 2.43 7.09
C LYS A 118 19.90 3.35 6.70
N SER A 119 19.89 3.90 5.50
CA SER A 119 20.94 4.82 5.03
C SER A 119 20.85 6.17 5.72
N VAL A 120 19.63 6.72 5.85
CA VAL A 120 19.39 7.98 6.57
C VAL A 120 19.86 7.86 8.01
N GLY A 121 19.43 6.84 8.75
CA GLY A 121 19.85 6.63 10.14
C GLY A 121 21.37 6.45 10.31
N LYS A 122 22.04 5.76 9.36
CA LYS A 122 23.50 5.64 9.37
C LYS A 122 24.21 6.99 9.19
N TRP A 123 23.72 7.83 8.29
CA TRP A 123 24.30 9.14 8.04
C TRP A 123 23.99 10.13 9.16
N GLU A 124 22.79 10.09 9.70
CA GLU A 124 22.37 10.88 10.86
C GLU A 124 23.22 10.55 12.09
N ALA A 125 23.43 9.28 12.42
CA ALA A 125 24.28 8.85 13.53
C ALA A 125 25.72 9.35 13.38
N LYS A 126 26.30 9.27 12.17
CA LYS A 126 27.64 9.81 11.90
C LYS A 126 27.70 11.34 12.04
N MET A 127 26.64 12.04 11.65
CA MET A 127 26.58 13.49 11.84
C MET A 127 26.48 13.83 13.33
N PHE A 128 25.67 13.11 14.09
CA PHE A 128 25.47 13.33 15.51
C PHE A 128 26.79 13.21 16.30
N GLN A 129 27.65 12.24 15.98
CA GLN A 129 28.99 12.16 16.57
C GLN A 129 29.80 13.44 16.34
N LYS A 130 29.81 13.95 15.10
CA LYS A 130 30.50 15.23 14.77
C LYS A 130 29.87 16.44 15.47
N VAL A 131 28.55 16.43 15.67
CA VAL A 131 27.86 17.48 16.44
C VAL A 131 28.32 17.44 17.89
N GLN A 132 28.39 16.28 18.52
CA GLN A 132 28.88 16.15 19.91
C GLN A 132 30.31 16.64 20.07
N GLU A 133 31.21 16.25 19.16
CA GLU A 133 32.61 16.75 19.15
C GLU A 133 32.64 18.28 19.00
N ALA A 134 31.86 18.85 18.07
CA ALA A 134 31.80 20.30 17.84
C ALA A 134 31.22 21.05 19.05
N VAL A 135 30.21 20.50 19.72
CA VAL A 135 29.61 21.07 20.94
C VAL A 135 30.60 21.07 22.09
N SER A 136 31.35 19.98 22.26
CA SER A 136 32.42 19.93 23.29
C SER A 136 33.47 21.03 23.09
N LEU A 137 33.95 21.21 21.86
CA LEU A 137 34.90 22.28 21.52
C LEU A 137 34.29 23.68 21.72
N LEU A 138 33.01 23.86 21.31
CA LEU A 138 32.27 25.12 21.52
C LEU A 138 32.19 25.48 23.00
N ASN A 139 31.81 24.50 23.85
CA ASN A 139 31.70 24.69 25.30
C ASN A 139 33.00 25.08 25.95
N GLN A 140 34.10 24.46 25.55
CA GLN A 140 35.46 24.82 26.05
C GLN A 140 35.83 26.24 25.65
N GLU A 141 35.52 26.62 24.42
CA GLU A 141 35.98 27.90 23.87
C GLU A 141 35.19 29.12 24.35
N TYR A 142 33.86 28.95 24.51
CA TYR A 142 32.95 30.03 24.93
C TYR A 142 32.53 29.93 26.40
N LEU A 143 33.07 28.96 27.15
CA LEU A 143 32.76 28.68 28.56
C LEU A 143 31.23 28.52 28.78
N CYS A 144 30.58 27.80 27.88
CA CYS A 144 29.13 27.50 27.92
C CYS A 144 28.90 25.99 28.19
N GLN A 145 27.64 25.59 28.39
CA GLN A 145 27.24 24.23 28.73
C GLN A 145 26.11 23.73 27.82
N PHE A 146 26.30 23.82 26.51
CA PHE A 146 25.35 23.24 25.57
C PHE A 146 25.41 21.72 25.58
N CYS A 147 24.25 21.11 25.40
CA CYS A 147 24.10 19.67 25.20
C CYS A 147 23.13 19.44 24.04
N VAL A 148 23.39 18.45 23.22
CA VAL A 148 22.48 18.05 22.13
C VAL A 148 21.99 16.64 22.40
N GLY A 149 20.71 16.50 22.74
CA GLY A 149 20.06 15.24 23.02
C GLY A 149 19.64 14.48 21.75
N GLU A 150 19.44 13.18 21.86
CA GLU A 150 19.02 12.38 20.69
C GLU A 150 17.61 12.75 20.18
N GLU A 151 16.69 13.10 21.06
CA GLU A 151 15.30 13.44 20.71
C GLU A 151 15.10 14.95 20.47
N THR A 152 16.02 15.79 20.95
CA THR A 152 15.89 17.26 20.92
C THR A 152 16.86 17.93 19.95
N ARG A 153 17.54 17.14 19.08
CA ARG A 153 18.63 17.57 18.19
C ARG A 153 18.35 18.89 17.47
N THR A 154 17.23 19.01 16.80
CA THR A 154 16.88 20.19 16.01
C THR A 154 16.69 21.42 16.88
N ARG A 155 16.00 21.28 18.01
CA ARG A 155 15.79 22.38 18.98
C ARG A 155 17.10 22.85 19.59
N ASP A 156 17.93 21.91 20.02
CA ASP A 156 19.20 22.20 20.68
C ASP A 156 20.19 22.86 19.70
N LEU A 157 20.24 22.38 18.43
CA LEU A 157 21.01 23.04 17.37
C LEU A 157 20.50 24.44 17.04
N GLN A 158 19.18 24.67 17.08
CA GLN A 158 18.61 26.02 16.91
C GLN A 158 19.02 26.97 18.03
N GLU A 159 19.08 26.47 19.27
CA GLU A 159 19.53 27.25 20.41
C GLU A 159 21.00 27.66 20.28
N ILE A 160 21.87 26.71 19.93
CA ILE A 160 23.29 26.97 19.65
C ILE A 160 23.45 27.99 18.50
N CYS A 161 22.68 27.85 17.42
CA CYS A 161 22.73 28.80 16.31
C CYS A 161 22.34 30.22 16.76
N ARG A 162 21.28 30.35 17.58
CA ARG A 162 20.88 31.65 18.14
C ARG A 162 21.99 32.28 19.00
N PHE A 163 22.58 31.50 19.90
CA PHE A 163 23.72 31.98 20.70
C PHE A 163 24.88 32.46 19.83
N LEU A 164 25.25 31.74 18.78
CA LEU A 164 26.31 32.11 17.86
C LEU A 164 25.96 33.34 17.02
N ASP A 165 24.70 33.50 16.64
CA ASP A 165 24.22 34.72 15.93
C ASP A 165 24.30 35.94 16.82
N GLU A 166 23.99 35.86 18.12
CA GLU A 166 24.15 36.92 19.09
C GLU A 166 25.61 37.27 19.32
N LYS A 167 26.46 36.23 19.50
CA LYS A 167 27.92 36.41 19.63
C LYS A 167 28.52 37.14 18.42
N CYS A 168 28.13 36.75 17.21
CA CYS A 168 28.58 37.40 15.99
C CYS A 168 28.18 38.89 15.95
N LYS A 169 27.01 39.24 16.48
CA LYS A 169 26.52 40.65 16.56
C LYS A 169 27.32 41.43 17.61
N VAL A 170 27.46 40.87 18.82
CA VAL A 170 28.15 41.54 19.94
C VAL A 170 29.63 41.82 19.58
N ASP A 171 30.30 40.83 18.99
CA ASP A 171 31.71 40.90 18.63
C ASP A 171 31.94 41.63 17.29
N GLY A 172 30.91 42.23 16.69
CA GLY A 172 31.03 42.98 15.42
C GLY A 172 31.60 42.14 14.28
N THR A 173 31.32 40.85 14.23
CA THR A 173 31.92 39.88 13.28
C THR A 173 31.64 40.28 11.83
N VAL A 174 32.68 40.63 11.09
CA VAL A 174 32.59 40.86 9.63
C VAL A 174 32.65 39.50 8.92
N PHE A 175 31.57 39.18 8.20
CA PHE A 175 31.50 37.92 7.43
C PHE A 175 32.30 38.05 6.15
N VAL A 176 33.27 37.17 5.94
CA VAL A 176 34.07 37.12 4.72
C VAL A 176 33.74 35.84 3.93
N HIS A 177 33.63 36.01 2.61
CA HIS A 177 33.34 34.89 1.68
C HIS A 177 34.41 34.88 0.57
N GLY A 178 34.64 33.69 0.02
CA GLY A 178 35.57 33.47 -1.10
C GLY A 178 36.91 32.80 -0.70
N ARG A 179 37.66 32.35 -1.70
CA ARG A 179 38.97 31.70 -1.52
C ARG A 179 40.02 32.70 -1.01
N GLY A 180 40.88 32.26 -0.10
CA GLY A 180 42.00 33.10 0.39
C GLY A 180 41.66 34.05 1.54
N LYS A 181 40.39 34.25 1.90
CA LYS A 181 39.99 35.10 3.03
C LYS A 181 39.91 34.28 4.33
N ARG A 182 40.59 34.76 5.39
CA ARG A 182 40.60 34.09 6.69
C ARG A 182 39.30 34.44 7.44
N LYS A 183 38.44 33.45 7.66
CA LYS A 183 37.22 33.59 8.46
C LYS A 183 37.55 33.75 9.95
N SER A 184 36.81 34.59 10.64
CA SER A 184 36.84 34.72 12.09
C SER A 184 36.41 33.38 12.75
N ARG A 185 36.71 33.22 14.03
CA ARG A 185 36.29 32.07 14.80
C ARG A 185 34.76 31.94 14.87
N ASN A 186 34.10 33.04 15.25
CA ASN A 186 32.65 33.09 15.35
C ASN A 186 31.97 32.70 14.02
N GLN A 187 32.45 33.22 12.90
CA GLN A 187 31.93 32.83 11.58
C GLN A 187 32.08 31.36 11.29
N ARG A 188 33.23 30.74 11.67
CA ARG A 188 33.45 29.28 11.44
C ARG A 188 32.47 28.43 12.22
N TYR A 189 32.25 28.71 13.52
CA TYR A 189 31.29 28.00 14.34
C TYR A 189 29.86 28.22 13.85
N GLN A 190 29.47 29.47 13.55
CA GLN A 190 28.14 29.78 13.05
C GLN A 190 27.82 29.00 11.75
N GLU A 191 28.73 29.04 10.78
CA GLU A 191 28.54 28.30 9.53
C GLU A 191 28.54 26.78 9.73
N LEU A 192 29.31 26.26 10.70
CA LEU A 192 29.34 24.84 11.02
C LEU A 192 28.01 24.38 11.63
N PHE A 193 27.52 25.09 12.66
CA PHE A 193 26.27 24.71 13.33
C PHE A 193 25.03 24.97 12.47
N ARG A 194 25.02 26.01 11.64
CA ARG A 194 23.98 26.20 10.63
C ARG A 194 23.92 25.03 9.64
N ARG A 195 25.05 24.53 9.17
CA ARG A 195 25.09 23.33 8.31
C ARG A 195 24.62 22.07 9.02
N PHE A 196 24.91 21.91 10.31
CA PHE A 196 24.37 20.81 11.10
C PHE A 196 22.85 20.93 11.24
N LEU A 197 22.32 22.11 11.53
CA LEU A 197 20.89 22.35 11.63
C LEU A 197 20.15 22.12 10.32
N GLU A 198 20.64 22.63 9.21
CA GLU A 198 20.09 22.38 7.88
C GLU A 198 20.06 20.89 7.57
N ARG A 199 21.15 20.18 7.88
CA ARG A 199 21.24 18.74 7.64
C ARG A 199 20.30 17.95 8.53
N GLN A 200 20.17 18.32 9.81
CA GLN A 200 19.23 17.69 10.74
C GLN A 200 17.78 17.89 10.30
N THR A 201 17.42 19.11 9.89
CA THR A 201 16.08 19.41 9.34
C THR A 201 15.75 18.50 8.13
N ILE A 202 16.74 18.23 7.27
CA ILE A 202 16.57 17.28 6.16
C ILE A 202 16.36 15.84 6.66
N TYR A 203 17.09 15.40 7.70
CA TYR A 203 16.89 14.06 8.27
C TYR A 203 15.54 13.92 8.96
N ASP A 204 15.08 14.94 9.67
CA ASP A 204 13.76 14.96 10.31
C ASP A 204 12.65 14.87 9.24
N TRP A 205 12.79 15.60 8.14
CA TRP A 205 11.88 15.53 7.01
C TRP A 205 11.88 14.12 6.36
N HIS A 206 13.05 13.50 6.20
CA HIS A 206 13.15 12.13 5.72
C HIS A 206 12.44 11.17 6.65
N THR A 207 12.66 11.31 7.96
CA THR A 207 12.06 10.46 8.99
C THR A 207 10.55 10.57 9.01
N ALA A 208 10.00 11.79 8.93
CA ALA A 208 8.57 12.03 8.80
C ALA A 208 7.99 11.43 7.51
N SER A 209 8.73 11.54 6.39
CA SER A 209 8.30 11.03 5.08
C SER A 209 8.24 9.50 5.00
N PHE A 210 8.96 8.78 5.86
CA PHE A 210 8.88 7.31 5.88
C PHE A 210 7.52 6.78 6.32
N GLN A 211 6.82 7.45 7.23
CA GLN A 211 5.50 7.01 7.72
C GLN A 211 5.47 5.51 8.07
N GLY A 212 6.49 5.02 8.78
CA GLY A 212 6.64 3.61 9.14
C GLY A 212 7.19 2.69 8.04
N ARG A 213 7.42 3.19 6.82
CA ARG A 213 8.01 2.45 5.70
C ARG A 213 9.53 2.38 5.80
N ASN A 214 10.15 1.45 5.07
CA ASN A 214 11.61 1.32 5.00
C ASN A 214 12.26 2.18 3.90
N ASN A 215 11.45 2.74 2.99
CA ASN A 215 11.90 3.61 1.92
C ASN A 215 10.74 4.42 1.33
N TYR A 216 11.10 5.44 0.57
CA TYR A 216 10.19 6.21 -0.27
C TYR A 216 10.97 6.81 -1.47
N CYS A 217 10.26 7.45 -2.40
CA CYS A 217 10.84 8.13 -3.57
C CYS A 217 10.84 9.65 -3.37
N LYS A 218 11.95 10.35 -3.62
CA LYS A 218 12.01 11.84 -3.47
C LYS A 218 11.05 12.58 -4.39
N THR A 219 10.80 12.04 -5.57
CA THR A 219 9.92 12.67 -6.57
C THR A 219 8.44 12.41 -6.32
N ASP A 220 8.11 11.40 -5.51
CA ASP A 220 6.78 11.08 -5.01
C ASP A 220 6.92 10.44 -3.62
N PRO A 221 6.89 11.26 -2.53
CA PRO A 221 7.14 10.76 -1.17
C PRO A 221 6.13 9.71 -0.69
N ASP A 222 4.95 9.64 -1.28
CA ASP A 222 3.94 8.63 -0.96
C ASP A 222 4.21 7.29 -1.64
N ALA A 223 5.00 7.25 -2.72
CA ALA A 223 5.35 6.02 -3.42
C ALA A 223 6.38 5.19 -2.64
N THR A 224 6.17 3.89 -2.60
CA THR A 224 7.08 2.91 -2.00
C THR A 224 7.77 2.10 -3.09
N PHE A 225 9.07 1.82 -2.94
CA PHE A 225 9.77 0.93 -3.87
C PHE A 225 9.30 -0.51 -3.69
N MET A 226 8.80 -1.11 -4.75
CA MET A 226 8.21 -2.46 -4.79
C MET A 226 8.77 -3.24 -5.97
N HIS A 227 8.82 -4.57 -5.85
CA HIS A 227 9.05 -5.44 -7.00
C HIS A 227 7.80 -5.46 -7.88
N MET A 228 7.94 -5.09 -9.15
CA MET A 228 6.85 -5.13 -10.12
C MET A 228 6.75 -6.54 -10.71
N LYS A 229 5.51 -7.08 -10.80
CA LYS A 229 5.27 -8.39 -11.45
C LYS A 229 5.48 -8.33 -12.96
N ASP A 230 5.03 -7.22 -13.57
CA ASP A 230 5.01 -7.02 -15.01
C ASP A 230 6.21 -6.13 -15.43
N ASP A 231 7.42 -6.62 -15.23
CA ASP A 231 8.64 -5.94 -15.67
C ASP A 231 9.08 -6.48 -17.03
N HIS A 232 9.34 -5.58 -18.00
CA HIS A 232 9.80 -5.95 -19.34
C HIS A 232 11.06 -6.82 -19.33
N MET A 233 11.93 -6.60 -18.35
CA MET A 233 13.17 -7.37 -18.20
C MET A 233 12.97 -8.70 -17.45
N ARG A 234 11.76 -8.96 -16.90
CA ARG A 234 11.42 -10.15 -16.09
C ARG A 234 12.39 -10.42 -14.92
N ASN A 235 13.06 -9.38 -14.44
CA ASN A 235 14.03 -9.46 -13.35
C ASN A 235 13.46 -8.93 -12.01
N ALA A 236 12.15 -8.75 -11.93
CA ALA A 236 11.45 -8.19 -10.79
C ALA A 236 12.02 -6.84 -10.33
N GLN A 237 12.26 -5.95 -11.26
CA GLN A 237 12.88 -4.65 -11.03
C GLN A 237 12.17 -3.89 -9.90
N LEU A 238 12.97 -3.31 -9.01
CA LEU A 238 12.49 -2.46 -7.93
C LEU A 238 12.15 -1.07 -8.46
N LYS A 239 10.87 -0.71 -8.44
CA LYS A 239 10.38 0.60 -8.90
C LYS A 239 9.50 1.26 -7.84
N PRO A 240 9.44 2.62 -7.81
CA PRO A 240 8.46 3.32 -6.99
C PRO A 240 7.04 3.00 -7.49
N GLY A 241 6.15 2.64 -6.59
CA GLY A 241 4.80 2.25 -6.95
C GLY A 241 3.84 2.27 -5.78
N TYR A 242 2.61 1.96 -6.09
CA TYR A 242 1.51 1.81 -5.17
C TYR A 242 0.90 0.41 -5.30
N ASN A 243 0.45 -0.13 -4.18
CA ASN A 243 -0.33 -1.36 -4.15
C ASN A 243 -1.82 -0.98 -4.25
N VAL A 244 -2.43 -1.27 -5.39
CA VAL A 244 -3.83 -0.98 -5.67
C VAL A 244 -4.65 -2.22 -5.35
N GLN A 245 -5.61 -2.07 -4.44
CA GLN A 245 -6.57 -3.10 -4.10
C GLN A 245 -7.89 -2.82 -4.81
N ILE A 246 -8.51 -3.85 -5.38
CA ILE A 246 -9.87 -3.77 -5.91
C ILE A 246 -10.74 -4.87 -5.31
N ALA A 247 -12.02 -4.56 -5.17
CA ALA A 247 -13.07 -5.49 -4.83
C ALA A 247 -14.06 -5.56 -6.00
N VAL A 248 -14.40 -6.77 -6.42
CA VAL A 248 -15.26 -7.02 -7.59
C VAL A 248 -16.45 -7.86 -7.17
N ASP A 249 -17.63 -7.47 -7.62
CA ASP A 249 -18.86 -8.24 -7.56
C ASP A 249 -19.52 -8.21 -8.94
N SER A 250 -19.92 -9.37 -9.44
CA SER A 250 -20.66 -9.48 -10.71
C SER A 250 -19.97 -8.81 -11.90
N GLU A 251 -18.64 -8.90 -11.96
CA GLU A 251 -17.74 -8.28 -12.94
C GLU A 251 -17.56 -6.74 -12.78
N TYR A 252 -18.21 -6.09 -11.81
CA TYR A 252 -18.02 -4.65 -11.54
C TYR A 252 -17.05 -4.42 -10.40
N ILE A 253 -16.21 -3.41 -10.51
CA ILE A 253 -15.37 -2.94 -9.42
C ILE A 253 -16.26 -2.15 -8.45
N VAL A 254 -16.47 -2.70 -7.24
CA VAL A 254 -17.34 -2.11 -6.21
C VAL A 254 -16.58 -1.30 -5.17
N ALA A 255 -15.27 -1.54 -5.03
CA ALA A 255 -14.41 -0.73 -4.19
C ALA A 255 -12.97 -0.76 -4.69
N THR A 256 -12.22 0.30 -4.39
CA THR A 256 -10.78 0.39 -4.66
C THR A 256 -10.09 1.26 -3.62
N GLU A 257 -8.85 0.87 -3.24
CA GLU A 257 -8.02 1.64 -2.32
C GLU A 257 -6.53 1.53 -2.69
N ILE A 258 -5.77 2.55 -2.31
CA ILE A 258 -4.33 2.67 -2.57
C ILE A 258 -3.55 2.45 -1.28
N PHE A 259 -2.67 1.47 -1.29
CA PHE A 259 -1.78 1.16 -0.18
C PHE A 259 -0.32 1.41 -0.53
N GLN A 260 0.43 1.80 0.49
CA GLN A 260 1.89 1.96 0.42
C GLN A 260 2.62 0.68 0.84
N ASP A 261 1.90 -0.29 1.39
CA ASP A 261 2.43 -1.59 1.79
C ASP A 261 2.70 -2.49 0.57
N ARG A 262 3.83 -3.20 0.62
CA ARG A 262 4.26 -4.10 -0.46
C ARG A 262 3.53 -5.44 -0.44
N ASN A 263 3.02 -5.83 0.73
CA ASN A 263 2.41 -7.13 0.98
C ASN A 263 0.91 -6.97 1.23
N ASP A 264 0.13 -7.81 0.59
CA ASP A 264 -1.33 -7.79 0.66
C ASP A 264 -1.88 -8.24 2.03
N VAL A 265 -1.08 -8.98 2.81
CA VAL A 265 -1.41 -9.39 4.19
C VAL A 265 -1.90 -8.23 5.08
N TRP A 266 -1.32 -7.03 4.89
CA TRP A 266 -1.64 -5.86 5.71
C TRP A 266 -2.77 -5.00 5.13
N THR A 267 -3.24 -5.30 3.92
CA THR A 267 -4.22 -4.47 3.20
C THR A 267 -5.65 -4.93 3.39
N LEU A 268 -5.90 -6.23 3.61
CA LEU A 268 -7.25 -6.80 3.59
C LEU A 268 -8.16 -6.19 4.64
N VAL A 269 -7.76 -6.19 5.90
CA VAL A 269 -8.61 -5.70 6.99
C VAL A 269 -8.92 -4.21 6.88
N PRO A 270 -7.93 -3.31 6.64
CA PRO A 270 -8.21 -1.90 6.39
C PRO A 270 -9.10 -1.68 5.16
N PHE A 271 -8.89 -2.44 4.09
CA PHE A 271 -9.66 -2.33 2.86
C PHE A 271 -11.13 -2.75 3.06
N LEU A 272 -11.38 -3.87 3.76
CA LEU A 272 -12.73 -4.31 4.09
C LEU A 272 -13.48 -3.30 4.94
N LYS A 273 -12.84 -2.75 5.99
CA LYS A 273 -13.44 -1.71 6.84
C LYS A 273 -13.85 -0.46 6.06
N ASP A 274 -12.97 0.01 5.19
CA ASP A 274 -13.21 1.17 4.35
C ASP A 274 -14.36 0.89 3.35
N MET A 275 -14.33 -0.24 2.68
CA MET A 275 -15.35 -0.69 1.74
C MET A 275 -16.73 -0.80 2.41
N GLU A 276 -16.82 -1.48 3.54
CA GLU A 276 -18.07 -1.67 4.29
C GLU A 276 -18.67 -0.33 4.74
N THR A 277 -17.84 0.61 5.19
CA THR A 277 -18.27 1.95 5.58
C THR A 277 -18.84 2.72 4.40
N LYS A 278 -18.25 2.61 3.22
CA LYS A 278 -18.63 3.36 2.03
C LYS A 278 -19.82 2.76 1.28
N LEU A 279 -19.91 1.44 1.27
CA LEU A 279 -21.04 0.73 0.68
C LEU A 279 -22.29 0.80 1.55
N GLY A 280 -22.11 0.88 2.89
CA GLY A 280 -23.22 0.85 3.86
C GLY A 280 -23.76 -0.56 4.11
N PHE A 281 -23.13 -1.59 3.56
CA PHE A 281 -23.44 -2.99 3.82
C PHE A 281 -22.17 -3.84 3.84
N ARG A 282 -22.34 -5.10 4.26
CA ARG A 282 -21.25 -6.08 4.38
C ARG A 282 -21.59 -7.33 3.57
N TYR A 283 -20.62 -7.81 2.79
CA TYR A 283 -20.78 -9.04 2.05
C TYR A 283 -20.80 -10.26 3.01
N PRO A 284 -21.67 -11.26 2.81
CA PRO A 284 -21.68 -12.49 3.62
C PRO A 284 -20.40 -13.30 3.50
N SER A 285 -19.68 -13.19 2.40
CA SER A 285 -18.43 -13.90 2.18
C SER A 285 -17.38 -13.08 1.42
N VAL A 286 -16.11 -13.40 1.66
CA VAL A 286 -14.94 -12.76 1.04
C VAL A 286 -14.06 -13.83 0.42
N THR A 287 -13.77 -13.67 -0.86
CA THR A 287 -12.90 -14.56 -1.62
C THR A 287 -11.62 -13.82 -2.03
N ALA A 288 -10.47 -14.29 -1.56
CA ALA A 288 -9.17 -13.68 -1.83
C ALA A 288 -8.08 -14.74 -2.07
N ASP A 289 -6.93 -14.29 -2.60
CA ASP A 289 -5.81 -15.19 -2.83
C ASP A 289 -4.99 -15.45 -1.54
N SER A 290 -3.97 -16.29 -1.68
CA SER A 290 -3.09 -16.69 -0.57
C SER A 290 -2.24 -15.54 -0.01
N GLY A 291 -2.08 -14.43 -0.75
CA GLY A 291 -1.34 -13.25 -0.32
C GLY A 291 -1.98 -12.51 0.86
N TYR A 292 -3.28 -12.73 1.07
CA TYR A 292 -4.07 -12.09 2.13
C TYR A 292 -4.17 -12.92 3.41
N GLU A 293 -3.66 -14.17 3.39
CA GLU A 293 -3.81 -15.07 4.53
C GLU A 293 -3.08 -14.53 5.77
N SER A 294 -3.84 -14.28 6.84
CA SER A 294 -3.33 -13.93 8.16
C SER A 294 -4.34 -14.29 9.26
N GLU A 295 -3.85 -14.47 10.48
CA GLU A 295 -4.72 -14.71 11.63
C GLU A 295 -5.65 -13.52 11.89
N GLU A 296 -5.13 -12.30 11.75
CA GLU A 296 -5.89 -11.06 11.88
C GLU A 296 -7.05 -10.98 10.87
N ALA A 297 -6.78 -11.34 9.60
CA ALA A 297 -7.80 -11.37 8.55
C ALA A 297 -8.92 -12.37 8.87
N TYR A 298 -8.56 -13.59 9.25
CA TYR A 298 -9.54 -14.60 9.64
C TYR A 298 -10.34 -14.20 10.88
N GLU A 299 -9.68 -13.60 11.89
CA GLU A 299 -10.36 -13.12 13.10
C GLU A 299 -11.33 -11.99 12.79
N TYR A 300 -10.93 -11.06 11.93
CA TYR A 300 -11.79 -9.97 11.48
C TYR A 300 -13.03 -10.51 10.78
N LEU A 301 -12.87 -11.38 9.79
CA LEU A 301 -13.98 -11.97 9.03
C LEU A 301 -14.92 -12.75 9.94
N ARG A 302 -14.38 -13.56 10.86
CA ARG A 302 -15.19 -14.31 11.83
C ARG A 302 -16.02 -13.38 12.74
N LYS A 303 -15.39 -12.34 13.30
CA LYS A 303 -16.10 -11.34 14.14
C LYS A 303 -17.15 -10.56 13.36
N ALA A 304 -16.92 -10.36 12.09
CA ALA A 304 -17.83 -9.69 11.17
C ALA A 304 -18.97 -10.59 10.68
N GLY A 305 -18.97 -11.89 11.01
CA GLY A 305 -19.94 -12.86 10.51
C GLY A 305 -19.75 -13.20 9.02
N GLN A 306 -18.58 -12.93 8.45
CA GLN A 306 -18.26 -13.17 7.05
C GLN A 306 -17.53 -14.50 6.86
N LYS A 307 -17.93 -15.26 5.84
CA LYS A 307 -17.28 -16.52 5.51
C LYS A 307 -16.01 -16.28 4.68
N ALA A 308 -14.89 -16.84 5.14
CA ALA A 308 -13.60 -16.71 4.46
C ALA A 308 -13.42 -17.79 3.40
N TYR A 309 -13.12 -17.38 2.16
CA TYR A 309 -12.67 -18.23 1.06
C TYR A 309 -11.27 -17.80 0.65
N ILE A 310 -10.33 -17.86 1.60
CA ILE A 310 -8.93 -17.43 1.39
C ILE A 310 -8.06 -18.66 1.21
N LYS A 311 -7.34 -18.72 0.10
CA LYS A 311 -6.45 -19.85 -0.22
C LYS A 311 -5.26 -19.86 0.76
N PRO A 312 -4.95 -20.98 1.46
CA PRO A 312 -3.77 -21.06 2.30
C PRO A 312 -2.47 -20.85 1.52
N GLN A 313 -1.50 -20.13 2.10
CA GLN A 313 -0.21 -19.86 1.45
C GLN A 313 0.58 -21.12 1.07
N SER A 314 0.38 -22.20 1.79
CA SER A 314 1.04 -23.47 1.53
C SER A 314 0.25 -24.39 0.59
N TYR A 315 -0.93 -24.00 0.12
CA TYR A 315 -1.85 -24.85 -0.66
C TYR A 315 -1.17 -25.50 -1.87
N GLU A 316 -0.49 -24.75 -2.70
CA GLU A 316 0.21 -25.30 -3.87
C GLU A 316 1.50 -26.08 -3.49
N LYS A 317 2.09 -25.75 -2.35
CA LYS A 317 3.27 -26.46 -1.83
C LYS A 317 2.88 -27.84 -1.32
N TRP A 318 1.73 -27.99 -0.66
CA TRP A 318 1.25 -29.26 -0.13
C TRP A 318 1.06 -30.35 -1.21
N LYS A 319 0.77 -29.95 -2.45
CA LYS A 319 0.62 -30.86 -3.59
C LYS A 319 1.97 -31.44 -4.07
N LYS A 320 3.07 -30.72 -3.81
CA LYS A 320 4.40 -31.10 -4.33
C LYS A 320 4.99 -32.28 -3.57
N ARG A 321 5.52 -33.27 -4.31
CA ARG A 321 6.21 -34.44 -3.73
C ARG A 321 7.40 -34.06 -2.84
N SER A 322 8.12 -32.97 -3.20
CA SER A 322 9.23 -32.44 -2.41
C SER A 322 8.78 -31.93 -1.04
N PHE A 323 7.62 -31.27 -0.97
CA PHE A 323 7.07 -30.80 0.31
C PHE A 323 6.62 -31.98 1.19
N LYS A 324 5.94 -32.98 0.61
CA LYS A 324 5.48 -34.18 1.34
C LYS A 324 6.63 -35.01 1.94
N LYS A 325 7.84 -34.92 1.34
CA LYS A 325 9.06 -35.58 1.82
C LYS A 325 9.91 -34.71 2.76
N ASP A 326 9.55 -33.43 2.95
CA ASP A 326 10.33 -32.51 3.78
C ASP A 326 10.02 -32.73 5.27
N ILE A 327 10.90 -33.45 5.94
CA ILE A 327 10.80 -33.79 7.37
C ILE A 327 10.88 -32.57 8.30
N SER A 328 11.30 -31.40 7.76
CA SER A 328 11.39 -30.17 8.55
C SER A 328 10.02 -29.50 8.75
N LYS A 329 9.02 -29.89 7.95
CA LYS A 329 7.70 -29.26 7.95
C LYS A 329 6.80 -29.88 8.99
N ARG A 330 6.11 -28.99 9.73
CA ARG A 330 5.12 -29.39 10.74
C ARG A 330 4.02 -30.29 10.16
N GLU A 331 3.57 -29.97 8.95
CA GLU A 331 2.50 -30.71 8.25
C GLU A 331 2.84 -32.17 7.96
N ASN A 332 4.12 -32.53 8.03
CA ASN A 332 4.62 -33.90 7.83
C ASN A 332 5.01 -34.57 9.17
N MET A 333 4.67 -33.95 10.31
CA MET A 333 4.83 -34.50 11.64
C MET A 333 3.49 -35.08 12.15
N GLY A 334 3.51 -36.15 12.89
CA GLY A 334 2.34 -36.64 13.60
C GLY A 334 1.91 -35.63 14.68
N TYR A 335 0.63 -35.38 14.80
CA TYR A 335 0.08 -34.54 15.87
C TYR A 335 -0.92 -35.36 16.68
N ASP A 336 -0.73 -35.36 17.96
CA ASP A 336 -1.60 -36.01 18.94
C ASP A 336 -2.41 -34.90 19.66
N GLU A 337 -3.73 -34.91 19.46
CA GLU A 337 -4.62 -33.90 20.04
C GLU A 337 -4.80 -34.09 21.55
N GLU A 338 -4.77 -35.33 22.07
CA GLU A 338 -5.01 -35.61 23.48
C GLU A 338 -3.84 -35.11 24.33
N THR A 339 -2.61 -35.34 23.86
CA THR A 339 -1.40 -34.91 24.60
C THR A 339 -0.86 -33.54 24.15
N ASP A 340 -1.44 -32.96 23.11
CA ASP A 340 -0.97 -31.72 22.48
C ASP A 340 0.51 -31.75 22.09
N THR A 341 0.94 -32.87 21.47
CA THR A 341 2.35 -33.08 21.11
C THR A 341 2.52 -33.39 19.63
N TYR A 342 3.66 -32.98 19.08
CA TYR A 342 4.08 -33.31 17.73
C TYR A 342 5.12 -34.44 17.78
N THR A 343 5.02 -35.42 16.87
CA THR A 343 6.04 -36.45 16.72
C THR A 343 6.86 -36.20 15.47
N CYS A 344 8.18 -35.99 15.63
CA CYS A 344 9.09 -35.75 14.53
C CYS A 344 9.41 -37.02 13.73
N HIS A 345 10.11 -36.89 12.60
CA HIS A 345 10.50 -37.98 11.73
C HIS A 345 11.36 -39.06 12.44
N ALA A 346 12.10 -38.69 13.47
CA ALA A 346 12.90 -39.59 14.29
C ALA A 346 12.11 -40.23 15.45
N GLY A 347 10.78 -40.08 15.51
CA GLY A 347 9.91 -40.62 16.55
C GLY A 347 9.97 -39.87 17.89
N LYS A 348 10.73 -38.77 18.00
CA LYS A 348 10.81 -37.96 19.21
C LYS A 348 9.65 -36.97 19.32
N LYS A 349 9.18 -36.74 20.55
CA LYS A 349 8.07 -35.81 20.81
C LYS A 349 8.57 -34.35 20.86
N LEU A 350 7.72 -33.45 20.45
CA LEU A 350 7.85 -32.01 20.66
C LEU A 350 6.67 -31.56 21.53
N GLU A 351 6.99 -31.07 22.71
CA GLU A 351 6.01 -30.65 23.72
C GLU A 351 5.89 -29.12 23.77
N ALA A 352 4.74 -28.64 24.22
CA ALA A 352 4.49 -27.23 24.40
C ALA A 352 5.25 -26.70 25.63
N VAL A 353 6.30 -25.93 25.38
CA VAL A 353 7.18 -25.40 26.45
C VAL A 353 6.82 -23.97 26.90
N SER A 354 6.20 -23.19 26.05
CA SER A 354 5.77 -21.82 26.39
C SER A 354 4.71 -21.27 25.43
N VAL A 355 3.92 -20.32 25.92
CA VAL A 355 3.04 -19.52 25.09
C VAL A 355 3.52 -18.07 25.09
N ARG A 356 3.65 -17.47 23.92
CA ARG A 356 4.13 -16.10 23.74
C ARG A 356 3.11 -15.25 23.02
N LYS A 357 2.91 -14.02 23.48
CA LYS A 357 2.13 -13.01 22.74
C LYS A 357 3.03 -12.36 21.71
N GLN A 358 2.66 -12.43 20.44
CA GLN A 358 3.35 -11.79 19.34
C GLN A 358 2.48 -10.68 18.77
N LYS A 359 3.03 -9.48 18.69
CA LYS A 359 2.33 -8.31 18.11
C LYS A 359 2.72 -8.16 16.65
N SER A 360 1.71 -8.06 15.76
CA SER A 360 1.90 -7.78 14.35
C SER A 360 2.20 -6.29 14.09
N LYS A 361 2.56 -5.94 12.86
CA LYS A 361 2.74 -4.54 12.43
C LYS A 361 1.47 -3.70 12.59
N SER A 362 0.28 -4.30 12.39
CA SER A 362 -1.03 -3.67 12.59
C SER A 362 -1.42 -3.48 14.06
N GLY A 363 -0.66 -4.06 14.99
CA GLY A 363 -0.98 -4.05 16.42
C GLY A 363 -1.79 -5.25 16.89
N TYR A 364 -2.20 -6.16 15.99
CA TYR A 364 -2.87 -7.40 16.35
C TYR A 364 -1.98 -8.29 17.22
N GLN A 365 -2.54 -8.87 18.28
CA GLN A 365 -1.84 -9.76 19.21
C GLN A 365 -2.26 -11.20 18.96
N ALA A 366 -1.31 -12.03 18.50
CA ALA A 366 -1.48 -13.46 18.35
C ALA A 366 -0.83 -14.21 19.52
N GLU A 367 -1.45 -15.30 19.94
CA GLU A 367 -0.85 -16.24 20.89
C GLU A 367 -0.14 -17.33 20.11
N VAL A 368 1.17 -17.46 20.36
CA VAL A 368 2.03 -18.42 19.68
C VAL A 368 2.53 -19.42 20.71
N THR A 369 2.13 -20.67 20.56
CA THR A 369 2.64 -21.81 21.33
C THR A 369 3.99 -22.24 20.74
N VAL A 370 4.96 -22.38 21.60
CA VAL A 370 6.30 -22.88 21.22
C VAL A 370 6.39 -24.35 21.64
N TYR A 371 6.56 -25.21 20.65
CA TYR A 371 6.85 -26.64 20.87
C TYR A 371 8.34 -26.87 20.69
N GLU A 372 8.94 -27.65 21.58
CA GLU A 372 10.35 -27.99 21.54
C GLU A 372 10.54 -29.51 21.59
N GLY A 373 11.43 -30.02 20.78
CA GLY A 373 11.81 -31.43 20.81
C GLY A 373 12.65 -31.78 22.05
N GLU A 374 12.47 -32.94 22.60
CA GLU A 374 13.15 -33.42 23.82
C GLU A 374 14.68 -33.32 23.70
N ASP A 375 15.26 -33.96 22.73
CA ASP A 375 16.72 -33.89 22.48
C ASP A 375 17.01 -34.15 21.00
N CYS A 376 17.67 -33.20 20.36
CA CYS A 376 18.12 -33.29 18.98
C CYS A 376 19.65 -33.50 18.86
N SER A 377 20.37 -33.69 19.99
CA SER A 377 21.78 -34.03 19.95
C SER A 377 21.95 -35.47 19.37
N GLY A 378 22.92 -35.65 18.50
CA GLY A 378 23.16 -36.97 17.89
C GLY A 378 22.05 -37.48 16.93
N CYS A 379 21.03 -36.65 16.61
CA CYS A 379 19.98 -37.07 15.69
C CYS A 379 20.51 -37.11 14.23
N PRO A 380 20.40 -38.26 13.54
CA PRO A 380 20.93 -38.38 12.16
C PRO A 380 20.19 -37.53 11.14
N TYR A 381 19.00 -37.06 11.49
CA TYR A 381 18.18 -36.19 10.63
C TYR A 381 18.28 -34.71 10.94
N LYS A 382 19.13 -34.30 11.93
CA LYS A 382 19.18 -32.91 12.43
C LYS A 382 19.43 -31.91 11.34
N GLU A 383 20.41 -32.10 10.47
CA GLU A 383 20.77 -31.19 9.39
C GLU A 383 19.62 -30.96 8.39
N LYS A 384 18.83 -32.02 8.09
CA LYS A 384 17.67 -31.94 7.19
C LYS A 384 16.43 -31.40 7.90
N CYS A 385 16.35 -31.51 9.25
CA CYS A 385 15.20 -31.13 10.06
C CYS A 385 15.24 -29.68 10.55
N THR A 386 16.42 -29.21 11.01
CA THR A 386 16.54 -27.87 11.59
C THR A 386 17.95 -27.29 11.43
N LYS A 387 17.99 -25.97 11.15
CA LYS A 387 19.25 -25.21 11.11
C LYS A 387 19.65 -24.69 12.51
N ALA A 388 18.81 -24.86 13.52
CA ALA A 388 19.09 -24.41 14.88
C ALA A 388 20.21 -25.26 15.52
N LYS A 389 21.10 -24.61 16.28
CA LYS A 389 22.16 -25.30 17.06
C LYS A 389 21.56 -26.20 18.14
N GLY A 390 20.47 -25.75 18.78
CA GLY A 390 19.72 -26.49 19.81
C GLY A 390 18.67 -27.43 19.25
N ASN A 391 17.65 -27.70 20.05
CA ASN A 391 16.53 -28.56 19.69
C ASN A 391 15.63 -27.94 18.62
N LYS A 392 14.88 -28.79 17.90
CA LYS A 392 13.85 -28.35 16.95
C LYS A 392 12.75 -27.65 17.72
N ARG A 393 12.39 -26.41 17.26
CA ARG A 393 11.25 -25.64 17.77
C ARG A 393 10.25 -25.37 16.68
N LEU A 394 8.96 -25.47 17.03
CA LEU A 394 7.85 -25.02 16.21
C LEU A 394 7.17 -23.83 16.90
N TYR A 395 6.81 -22.82 16.12
CA TYR A 395 6.10 -21.63 16.60
C TYR A 395 4.74 -21.61 15.92
N LEU A 396 3.67 -21.87 16.66
CA LEU A 396 2.34 -22.12 16.09
C LEU A 396 1.28 -21.33 16.85
N SER A 397 0.43 -20.60 16.11
CA SER A 397 -0.83 -20.14 16.67
C SER A 397 -1.92 -21.18 16.39
N LYS A 398 -2.44 -21.80 17.45
CA LYS A 398 -3.54 -22.80 17.35
C LYS A 398 -4.79 -22.14 16.76
N ASN A 399 -5.07 -20.91 17.15
CA ASN A 399 -6.19 -20.14 16.64
C ASN A 399 -6.07 -19.89 15.13
N PHE A 400 -4.87 -19.54 14.65
CA PHE A 400 -4.60 -19.42 13.22
C PHE A 400 -4.82 -20.74 12.47
N LEU A 401 -4.30 -21.84 13.00
CA LEU A 401 -4.43 -23.15 12.36
C LEU A 401 -5.89 -23.60 12.24
N LYS A 402 -6.69 -23.42 13.31
CA LYS A 402 -8.12 -23.73 13.30
C LYS A 402 -8.86 -22.94 12.22
N LYS A 403 -8.70 -21.62 12.19
CA LYS A 403 -9.37 -20.77 11.21
C LYS A 403 -8.90 -21.01 9.78
N ARG A 404 -7.60 -21.30 9.63
CA ARG A 404 -7.01 -21.72 8.35
C ARG A 404 -7.67 -23.00 7.83
N GLN A 405 -7.92 -23.97 8.71
CA GLN A 405 -8.59 -25.20 8.37
C GLN A 405 -10.04 -24.94 7.94
N GLU A 406 -10.78 -24.11 8.66
CA GLU A 406 -12.13 -23.69 8.28
C GLU A 406 -12.16 -23.04 6.89
N SER A 407 -11.22 -22.10 6.61
CA SER A 407 -11.11 -21.49 5.28
C SER A 407 -10.70 -22.50 4.20
N TYR A 408 -9.84 -23.47 4.54
CA TYR A 408 -9.43 -24.53 3.63
C TYR A 408 -10.62 -25.43 3.24
N GLU A 409 -11.46 -25.83 4.18
CA GLU A 409 -12.69 -26.58 3.93
C GLU A 409 -13.67 -25.78 3.07
N ASN A 410 -13.82 -24.47 3.36
CA ASN A 410 -14.65 -23.60 2.55
C ASN A 410 -14.21 -23.57 1.08
N ILE A 411 -12.91 -23.43 0.79
CA ILE A 411 -12.41 -23.36 -0.59
C ILE A 411 -12.50 -24.70 -1.33
N LEU A 412 -12.66 -25.82 -0.62
CA LEU A 412 -12.84 -27.15 -1.22
C LEU A 412 -14.30 -27.51 -1.46
N SER A 413 -15.26 -26.81 -0.84
CA SER A 413 -16.68 -26.98 -1.11
C SER A 413 -17.03 -26.63 -2.56
N GLU A 414 -18.12 -27.15 -3.09
CA GLU A 414 -18.61 -26.82 -4.45
C GLU A 414 -18.71 -25.31 -4.66
N LYS A 415 -19.28 -24.60 -3.71
CA LYS A 415 -19.37 -23.14 -3.72
C LYS A 415 -17.98 -22.48 -3.68
N GLY A 416 -17.07 -23.03 -2.91
CA GLY A 416 -15.68 -22.55 -2.83
C GLY A 416 -14.91 -22.76 -4.13
N ILE A 417 -15.15 -23.85 -4.84
CA ILE A 417 -14.57 -24.11 -6.16
C ILE A 417 -15.10 -23.09 -7.17
N GLN A 418 -16.41 -22.86 -7.17
CA GLN A 418 -17.05 -21.83 -8.02
C GLN A 418 -16.49 -20.44 -7.73
N TYR A 419 -16.37 -20.06 -6.47
CA TYR A 419 -15.83 -18.73 -6.09
C TYR A 419 -14.37 -18.54 -6.48
N ARG A 420 -13.52 -19.56 -6.32
CA ARG A 420 -12.11 -19.50 -6.76
C ARG A 420 -11.97 -19.31 -8.26
N MET A 421 -12.80 -20.01 -9.05
CA MET A 421 -12.85 -19.84 -10.51
C MET A 421 -13.33 -18.41 -10.85
N ASN A 422 -14.43 -17.97 -10.23
CA ASN A 422 -14.96 -16.63 -10.46
C ASN A 422 -14.00 -15.52 -10.04
N ARG A 423 -13.24 -15.70 -8.96
CA ARG A 423 -12.18 -14.76 -8.59
C ARG A 423 -11.17 -14.57 -9.72
N SER A 424 -10.67 -15.66 -10.29
CA SER A 424 -9.73 -15.57 -11.41
C SER A 424 -10.35 -14.88 -12.62
N ILE A 425 -11.59 -15.21 -12.98
CA ILE A 425 -12.27 -14.60 -14.14
C ILE A 425 -12.56 -13.11 -13.88
N GLN A 426 -13.12 -12.77 -12.73
CA GLN A 426 -13.65 -11.42 -12.48
C GLN A 426 -12.55 -10.44 -12.05
N VAL A 427 -11.75 -10.77 -11.06
CA VAL A 427 -10.75 -9.82 -10.51
C VAL A 427 -9.47 -9.81 -11.34
N GLU A 428 -8.91 -10.98 -11.66
CA GLU A 428 -7.72 -11.05 -12.52
C GLU A 428 -8.06 -10.53 -13.93
N GLY A 429 -9.29 -10.84 -14.43
CA GLY A 429 -9.81 -10.28 -15.65
C GLY A 429 -9.94 -8.75 -15.62
N ALA A 430 -10.45 -8.18 -14.52
CA ALA A 430 -10.52 -6.73 -14.36
C ALA A 430 -9.12 -6.09 -14.42
N PHE A 431 -8.13 -6.63 -13.71
CA PHE A 431 -6.76 -6.15 -13.80
C PHE A 431 -6.13 -6.37 -15.19
N GLY A 432 -6.49 -7.46 -15.88
CA GLY A 432 -6.10 -7.70 -17.26
C GLY A 432 -6.57 -6.58 -18.18
N VAL A 433 -7.85 -6.24 -18.12
CA VAL A 433 -8.43 -5.12 -18.87
C VAL A 433 -7.75 -3.79 -18.51
N LEU A 434 -7.61 -3.46 -17.21
CA LEU A 434 -7.03 -2.20 -16.78
C LEU A 434 -5.58 -2.04 -17.24
N LYS A 435 -4.76 -3.09 -17.15
CA LYS A 435 -3.33 -3.03 -17.48
C LYS A 435 -3.02 -3.23 -18.96
N ASN A 436 -3.70 -4.17 -19.61
CA ASN A 436 -3.38 -4.56 -20.98
C ASN A 436 -4.25 -3.83 -22.00
N ASP A 437 -5.57 -3.93 -21.86
CA ASP A 437 -6.49 -3.33 -22.83
C ASP A 437 -6.52 -1.81 -22.69
N TYR A 438 -6.53 -1.31 -21.44
CA TYR A 438 -6.48 0.12 -21.15
C TYR A 438 -5.05 0.66 -21.08
N GLY A 439 -4.04 -0.21 -21.09
CA GLY A 439 -2.63 0.19 -21.05
C GLY A 439 -2.21 0.96 -19.80
N PHE A 440 -2.99 0.87 -18.70
CA PHE A 440 -2.75 1.64 -17.49
C PHE A 440 -1.73 0.94 -16.59
N GLN A 441 -0.45 1.08 -16.89
CA GLN A 441 0.65 0.45 -16.15
C GLN A 441 1.37 1.41 -15.21
N ARG A 442 1.14 2.73 -15.37
CA ARG A 442 1.81 3.77 -14.62
C ARG A 442 0.88 4.96 -14.38
N PHE A 443 0.88 5.49 -13.16
CA PHE A 443 0.17 6.72 -12.83
C PHE A 443 0.76 7.93 -13.55
N LEU A 444 -0.10 8.92 -13.84
CA LEU A 444 0.30 10.23 -14.36
C LEU A 444 0.44 11.25 -13.23
N LEU A 445 -0.32 11.09 -12.16
CA LEU A 445 -0.36 11.98 -11.02
C LEU A 445 0.58 11.48 -9.90
N ARG A 446 0.90 12.35 -8.94
CA ARG A 446 1.75 12.09 -7.79
C ARG A 446 1.02 12.36 -6.48
N GLY A 447 1.42 11.64 -5.44
CA GLY A 447 0.81 11.70 -4.12
C GLY A 447 -0.44 10.85 -4.00
N LYS A 448 -0.62 10.21 -2.84
CA LYS A 448 -1.67 9.19 -2.60
C LYS A 448 -3.07 9.66 -2.99
N THR A 449 -3.45 10.88 -2.63
CA THR A 449 -4.80 11.44 -2.91
C THR A 449 -5.07 11.54 -4.42
N LYS A 450 -4.11 12.07 -5.20
CA LYS A 450 -4.28 12.23 -6.64
C LYS A 450 -4.19 10.91 -7.39
N VAL A 451 -3.35 9.98 -6.89
CA VAL A 451 -3.27 8.60 -7.40
C VAL A 451 -4.57 7.86 -7.15
N LYS A 452 -5.21 8.06 -5.97
CA LYS A 452 -6.54 7.50 -5.68
C LYS A 452 -7.60 8.04 -6.62
N LEU A 453 -7.61 9.34 -6.88
CA LEU A 453 -8.50 9.94 -7.88
C LEU A 453 -8.34 9.30 -9.26
N GLU A 454 -7.10 9.05 -9.68
CA GLU A 454 -6.80 8.49 -11.00
C GLU A 454 -7.32 7.07 -11.13
N ILE A 455 -7.17 6.23 -10.09
CA ILE A 455 -7.72 4.87 -10.09
C ILE A 455 -9.25 4.85 -10.00
N LEU A 456 -9.87 5.79 -9.27
CA LEU A 456 -11.33 5.91 -9.21
C LEU A 456 -11.92 6.24 -10.58
N LEU A 457 -11.32 7.18 -11.32
CA LEU A 457 -11.74 7.48 -12.69
C LEU A 457 -11.58 6.28 -13.62
N LEU A 458 -10.49 5.52 -13.45
CA LEU A 458 -10.26 4.31 -14.23
C LEU A 458 -11.34 3.25 -13.94
N CYS A 459 -11.69 3.05 -12.65
CA CYS A 459 -12.74 2.13 -12.24
C CYS A 459 -14.13 2.57 -12.73
N LEU A 460 -14.42 3.87 -12.72
CA LEU A 460 -15.66 4.42 -13.32
C LEU A 460 -15.74 4.11 -14.81
N GLY A 461 -14.66 4.34 -15.55
CA GLY A 461 -14.59 4.03 -16.98
C GLY A 461 -14.74 2.53 -17.25
N TYR A 462 -14.08 1.69 -16.44
CA TYR A 462 -14.20 0.24 -16.51
C TYR A 462 -15.65 -0.24 -16.27
N ASN A 463 -16.29 0.23 -15.19
CA ASN A 463 -17.66 -0.16 -14.86
C ASN A 463 -18.66 0.29 -15.95
N LEU A 464 -18.46 1.48 -16.53
CA LEU A 464 -19.29 1.98 -17.64
C LEU A 464 -19.19 1.06 -18.85
N ASN A 465 -17.98 0.69 -19.26
CA ASN A 465 -17.78 -0.24 -20.39
C ASN A 465 -18.32 -1.63 -20.09
N LYS A 466 -18.17 -2.10 -18.85
CA LYS A 466 -18.71 -3.40 -18.42
C LYS A 466 -20.25 -3.43 -18.49
N LEU A 467 -20.90 -2.39 -17.97
CA LEU A 467 -22.35 -2.26 -18.04
C LEU A 467 -22.84 -2.22 -19.50
N HIS A 468 -22.19 -1.38 -20.33
CA HIS A 468 -22.50 -1.31 -21.76
C HIS A 468 -22.36 -2.68 -22.43
N ALA A 469 -21.27 -3.39 -22.20
CA ALA A 469 -21.03 -4.72 -22.78
C ALA A 469 -22.09 -5.75 -22.30
N LYS A 470 -22.49 -5.72 -21.04
CA LYS A 470 -23.55 -6.61 -20.53
C LYS A 470 -24.91 -6.30 -21.18
N ILE A 471 -25.26 -5.03 -21.36
CA ILE A 471 -26.47 -4.62 -22.05
C ILE A 471 -26.46 -5.11 -23.50
N GLN A 472 -25.36 -4.88 -24.24
CA GLN A 472 -25.25 -5.30 -25.66
C GLN A 472 -25.33 -6.82 -25.84
N ASN A 473 -24.82 -7.59 -24.86
CA ASN A 473 -24.78 -9.05 -24.93
C ASN A 473 -25.98 -9.73 -24.20
N GLY A 474 -26.96 -8.97 -23.73
CA GLY A 474 -28.14 -9.51 -23.02
C GLY A 474 -27.77 -10.20 -21.69
N ARG A 475 -26.68 -9.79 -21.02
CA ARG A 475 -26.15 -10.40 -19.78
C ARG A 475 -26.41 -9.55 -18.53
N THR A 476 -27.29 -8.58 -18.59
CA THR A 476 -27.72 -7.81 -17.42
C THR A 476 -28.22 -8.75 -16.32
N GLY A 477 -27.89 -8.47 -15.07
CA GLY A 477 -28.22 -9.33 -13.92
C GLY A 477 -27.45 -10.65 -13.84
N SER A 478 -26.45 -10.90 -14.70
CA SER A 478 -25.58 -12.07 -14.58
C SER A 478 -24.49 -11.82 -13.54
N HIS A 479 -24.33 -12.73 -12.55
CA HIS A 479 -23.46 -12.49 -11.40
C HIS A 479 -22.22 -13.39 -11.37
N LEU A 480 -22.41 -14.70 -11.53
CA LEU A 480 -21.35 -15.69 -11.48
C LEU A 480 -21.28 -16.49 -12.77
N PHE A 481 -20.07 -16.89 -13.16
CA PHE A 481 -19.84 -17.87 -14.20
C PHE A 481 -20.03 -19.27 -13.63
N GLU A 482 -20.69 -20.15 -14.38
CA GLU A 482 -20.86 -21.54 -13.98
C GLU A 482 -19.56 -22.32 -14.15
N VAL A 483 -19.34 -23.28 -13.28
CA VAL A 483 -18.27 -24.28 -13.41
C VAL A 483 -18.73 -25.29 -14.47
N LYS A 484 -18.02 -25.31 -15.61
CA LYS A 484 -18.25 -26.33 -16.65
C LYS A 484 -17.64 -27.65 -16.27
#